data_e813844d613745e477eb351c77bf4b03
#
_entry.id   e813844d613745e477eb351c77bf4b03
#
_cell.length_a   1.000
_cell.length_b   1.000
_cell.length_c   1.000
_cell.angle_alpha   90.00
_cell.angle_beta   90.00
_cell.angle_gamma   90.00
#
_symmetry.space_group_name_H-M   'P 1'
#
loop_
_entity.id
_entity.type
_entity.pdbx_description
1 polymer ?
#
loop_
_entity_poly.entity_id
_entity_poly.type
_entity_poly.pdbx_seq_one_letter_code
_entity_poly.pdbx_strand_id
1 'polypeptide(L)'
;MSHLKKDLPWVLIVSILILLAGTLPTWMGYRAETEDLRFRGLHFDAQDYTVHLSMMQAGRHGEWAYQFRFTTEPHKPAYLRMFYIVLGHLSRWMGLASKPTFELARWTLGFFALLALYTLMGKIFRNRFWTRTAFLLAALGSGMGWLQLIFGWTSTIITPIDFWLIDDYIFFSLSVFPHFAFVTLAMCLVLALWLDYLEKPRAIAIFWIGLLSILVQFTNPIAFATVDAALTGATLFSWWKTKTIRRSDILALGIIAIVQLPLLTYNFIVLSRDPLWSQFTAQNKTLSPPFDYYLWGFGMFWIPAFYGAVLAFREKSPALGGAVLWVIFGFALAYLPVEIQRRFLQNITIPLTILAASGMRKFFETESGRSPLWMRWQGSLIALFVFLTSLSSIQLSLGRSLYLQTNPDELYYPASVDQAVAWLREHAQYNDFVLASEETSQVIAQETGLRAYLGHEMETLDYENKQKQVREFFEGTMPQLASPPIRWVIYGPIEREFNPNFIPPQNLQLVYETQELQIYEVK
;
A
#
# COMPACT_ATOMS: atom_id res chain seq x y z
N MET A 1 -5.76 6.12 30.50
CA MET A 1 -4.94 7.16 29.82
C MET A 1 -3.63 7.53 30.54
N SER A 2 -3.49 7.35 31.87
CA SER A 2 -2.23 7.67 32.59
C SER A 2 -1.02 6.79 32.17
N HIS A 3 -1.25 5.52 31.84
CA HIS A 3 -0.19 4.62 31.37
C HIS A 3 0.28 4.95 29.93
N LEU A 4 -0.59 5.47 29.06
CA LEU A 4 -0.19 5.89 27.70
C LEU A 4 0.82 7.04 27.74
N LYS A 5 0.64 8.01 28.67
CA LYS A 5 1.61 9.10 28.86
C LYS A 5 2.97 8.58 29.34
N LYS A 6 2.97 7.57 30.22
CA LYS A 6 4.22 6.96 30.75
C LYS A 6 4.95 6.15 29.69
N ASP A 7 4.25 5.65 28.68
CA ASP A 7 4.82 4.85 27.58
C ASP A 7 5.23 5.70 26.36
N LEU A 8 4.96 7.00 26.38
CA LEU A 8 5.27 7.87 25.24
C LEU A 8 6.73 7.75 24.75
N PRO A 9 7.77 7.82 25.62
CA PRO A 9 9.14 7.66 25.13
C PRO A 9 9.39 6.30 24.49
N TRP A 10 8.84 5.23 25.06
CA TRP A 10 8.99 3.87 24.52
C TRP A 10 8.36 3.74 23.14
N VAL A 11 7.11 4.20 22.96
CA VAL A 11 6.41 4.09 21.66
C VAL A 11 7.07 4.96 20.59
N LEU A 12 7.55 6.16 20.94
CA LEU A 12 8.29 7.00 20.02
C LEU A 12 9.55 6.30 19.49
N ILE A 13 10.38 5.76 20.40
CA ILE A 13 11.62 5.06 20.05
C ILE A 13 11.32 3.83 19.20
N VAL A 14 10.36 2.98 19.61
CA VAL A 14 10.03 1.76 18.89
C VAL A 14 9.43 2.07 17.51
N SER A 15 8.59 3.10 17.41
CA SER A 15 8.05 3.52 16.09
C SER A 15 9.16 3.99 15.15
N ILE A 16 10.14 4.76 15.63
CA ILE A 16 11.29 5.17 14.82
C ILE A 16 12.12 3.94 14.39
N LEU A 17 12.38 2.99 15.29
CA LEU A 17 13.13 1.77 14.97
C LEU A 17 12.42 0.92 13.91
N ILE A 18 11.09 0.79 13.99
CA ILE A 18 10.27 0.08 12.98
C ILE A 18 10.40 0.76 11.61
N LEU A 19 10.29 2.10 11.56
CA LEU A 19 10.42 2.84 10.31
C LEU A 19 11.84 2.78 9.73
N LEU A 20 12.86 2.84 10.58
CA LEU A 20 14.26 2.66 10.16
C LEU A 20 14.48 1.26 9.55
N ALA A 21 13.96 0.22 10.21
CA ALA A 21 14.05 -1.15 9.69
C ALA A 21 13.34 -1.30 8.33
N GLY A 22 12.16 -0.68 8.16
CA GLY A 22 11.44 -0.68 6.88
C GLY A 22 12.10 0.19 5.80
N THR A 23 12.98 1.14 6.17
CA THR A 23 13.70 2.01 5.22
C THR A 23 15.06 1.42 4.81
N LEU A 24 15.57 0.46 5.56
CA LEU A 24 16.88 -0.14 5.31
C LEU A 24 17.05 -0.63 3.85
N PRO A 25 16.08 -1.36 3.25
CA PRO A 25 16.22 -1.77 1.85
C PRO A 25 16.36 -0.59 0.87
N THR A 26 15.53 0.43 1.02
CA THR A 26 15.60 1.63 0.16
C THR A 26 16.96 2.34 0.29
N TRP A 27 17.48 2.46 1.51
CA TRP A 27 18.81 3.03 1.73
C TRP A 27 19.91 2.18 1.09
N MET A 28 19.80 0.84 1.19
CA MET A 28 20.75 -0.08 0.55
C MET A 28 20.68 0.01 -0.97
N GLY A 29 19.48 0.21 -1.57
CA GLY A 29 19.32 0.42 -2.99
C GLY A 29 20.10 1.65 -3.50
N TYR A 30 19.99 2.78 -2.82
CA TYR A 30 20.79 3.97 -3.16
C TYR A 30 22.30 3.75 -2.97
N ARG A 31 22.71 2.94 -2.00
CA ARG A 31 24.13 2.63 -1.77
C ARG A 31 24.72 1.68 -2.82
N ALA A 32 23.89 0.92 -3.48
CA ALA A 32 24.28 -0.02 -4.53
C ALA A 32 24.26 0.61 -5.95
N GLU A 33 23.93 1.90 -6.09
CA GLU A 33 24.08 2.61 -7.36
C GLU A 33 25.54 2.57 -7.84
N THR A 34 25.72 2.54 -9.17
CA THR A 34 27.01 2.59 -9.83
C THR A 34 27.12 3.83 -10.75
N GLU A 35 28.21 3.98 -11.47
CA GLU A 35 28.30 5.04 -12.49
C GLU A 35 27.27 4.82 -13.60
N ASP A 36 26.95 3.58 -13.93
CA ASP A 36 26.09 3.19 -15.05
C ASP A 36 24.63 2.93 -14.65
N LEU A 37 24.34 2.69 -13.37
CA LEU A 37 23.01 2.28 -12.90
C LEU A 37 22.47 3.20 -11.80
N ARG A 38 21.19 3.54 -11.89
CA ARG A 38 20.43 4.30 -10.91
C ARG A 38 19.31 3.49 -10.30
N PHE A 39 19.15 3.60 -8.99
CA PHE A 39 18.06 2.96 -8.25
C PHE A 39 16.73 3.70 -8.51
N ARG A 40 15.67 2.95 -8.77
CA ARG A 40 14.33 3.53 -9.03
C ARG A 40 13.76 4.30 -7.83
N GLY A 41 14.21 4.00 -6.61
CA GLY A 41 13.84 4.72 -5.38
C GLY A 41 12.96 3.94 -4.42
N LEU A 42 12.47 2.75 -4.80
CA LEU A 42 11.70 1.87 -3.93
C LEU A 42 12.14 0.41 -4.10
N HIS A 43 12.17 -0.32 -2.99
CA HIS A 43 12.69 -1.68 -2.93
C HIS A 43 11.68 -2.78 -3.31
N PHE A 44 10.44 -2.41 -3.56
CA PHE A 44 9.35 -3.32 -3.91
C PHE A 44 8.31 -2.61 -4.75
N ASP A 45 7.74 -3.31 -5.75
CA ASP A 45 6.68 -2.80 -6.62
C ASP A 45 7.05 -1.48 -7.32
N ALA A 46 8.15 -1.52 -8.09
CA ALA A 46 8.66 -0.36 -8.81
C ALA A 46 7.67 0.18 -9.85
N GLN A 47 6.81 -0.67 -10.41
CA GLN A 47 5.80 -0.25 -11.37
C GLN A 47 4.74 0.64 -10.71
N ASP A 48 4.11 0.20 -9.62
CA ASP A 48 3.14 1.03 -8.88
C ASP A 48 3.79 2.31 -8.32
N TYR A 49 5.07 2.23 -7.88
CA TYR A 49 5.82 3.41 -7.45
C TYR A 49 5.92 4.46 -8.56
N THR A 50 6.22 4.02 -9.79
CA THR A 50 6.29 4.89 -10.97
C THR A 50 4.96 5.58 -11.25
N VAL A 51 3.84 4.86 -11.18
CA VAL A 51 2.49 5.43 -11.29
C VAL A 51 2.25 6.49 -10.22
N HIS A 52 2.62 6.20 -8.97
CA HIS A 52 2.42 7.13 -7.87
C HIS A 52 3.24 8.42 -8.03
N LEU A 53 4.48 8.31 -8.48
CA LEU A 53 5.30 9.49 -8.79
C LEU A 53 4.75 10.27 -9.99
N SER A 54 4.26 9.60 -11.02
CA SER A 54 3.64 10.26 -12.18
C SER A 54 2.35 11.01 -11.80
N MET A 55 1.56 10.48 -10.86
CA MET A 55 0.44 11.20 -10.24
C MET A 55 0.90 12.42 -9.45
N MET A 56 2.03 12.33 -8.73
CA MET A 56 2.62 13.47 -8.04
C MET A 56 3.07 14.54 -9.04
N GLN A 57 3.61 14.15 -10.20
CA GLN A 57 3.93 15.13 -11.26
C GLN A 57 2.67 15.85 -11.76
N ALA A 58 1.53 15.15 -11.93
CA ALA A 58 0.27 15.80 -12.28
C ALA A 58 -0.10 16.90 -11.26
N GLY A 59 -0.05 16.58 -9.95
CA GLY A 59 -0.26 17.56 -8.89
C GLY A 59 0.75 18.71 -8.90
N ARG A 60 2.04 18.45 -9.20
CA ARG A 60 3.09 19.49 -9.34
C ARG A 60 2.78 20.45 -10.49
N HIS A 61 2.19 19.97 -11.58
CA HIS A 61 1.75 20.78 -12.71
C HIS A 61 0.42 21.49 -12.49
N GLY A 62 -0.24 21.24 -11.34
CA GLY A 62 -1.48 21.95 -10.95
C GLY A 62 -2.76 21.18 -11.25
N GLU A 63 -2.68 19.96 -11.73
CA GLU A 63 -3.84 19.09 -11.97
C GLU A 63 -4.46 18.61 -10.64
N TRP A 64 -5.81 18.57 -10.62
CA TRP A 64 -6.57 18.03 -9.48
C TRP A 64 -7.27 16.72 -9.82
N ALA A 65 -7.32 16.33 -11.08
CA ALA A 65 -7.90 15.07 -11.52
C ALA A 65 -6.83 14.24 -12.23
N TYR A 66 -6.87 12.94 -12.01
CA TYR A 66 -5.89 12.04 -12.61
C TYR A 66 -6.27 11.63 -14.02
N GLN A 67 -5.30 11.69 -14.92
CA GLN A 67 -5.33 11.14 -16.26
C GLN A 67 -4.16 10.15 -16.39
N PHE A 68 -4.43 8.95 -16.94
CA PHE A 68 -3.40 7.92 -17.09
C PHE A 68 -2.18 8.42 -17.87
N ARG A 69 -1.00 8.06 -17.39
CA ARG A 69 0.27 8.50 -17.99
C ARG A 69 0.84 7.50 -18.98
N PHE A 70 0.37 6.24 -18.94
CA PHE A 70 0.91 5.14 -19.74
C PHE A 70 -0.07 4.67 -20.83
N THR A 71 -0.79 5.61 -21.40
CA THR A 71 -1.71 5.30 -22.50
C THR A 71 -1.92 6.53 -23.38
N THR A 72 -1.99 6.34 -24.69
CA THR A 72 -2.21 7.41 -25.68
C THR A 72 -3.68 7.64 -25.97
N GLU A 73 -4.55 6.72 -25.57
CA GLU A 73 -5.98 6.79 -25.83
C GLU A 73 -6.61 8.01 -25.12
N PRO A 74 -7.45 8.77 -25.85
CA PRO A 74 -8.11 9.94 -25.27
C PRO A 74 -9.12 9.53 -24.21
N HIS A 75 -9.02 10.13 -23.03
CA HIS A 75 -9.96 9.92 -21.93
C HIS A 75 -10.04 11.15 -21.02
N LYS A 76 -11.13 11.21 -20.25
CA LYS A 76 -11.34 12.31 -19.32
C LYS A 76 -10.60 12.05 -18.02
N PRO A 77 -10.00 13.09 -17.41
CA PRO A 77 -9.45 13.00 -16.05
C PRO A 77 -10.55 12.67 -15.04
N ALA A 78 -10.19 11.94 -13.97
CA ALA A 78 -11.13 11.57 -12.90
C ALA A 78 -10.56 11.86 -11.52
N TYR A 79 -11.44 12.14 -10.54
CA TYR A 79 -11.07 12.35 -9.13
C TYR A 79 -10.94 11.01 -8.40
N LEU A 80 -10.10 10.14 -8.93
CA LEU A 80 -9.78 8.84 -8.36
C LEU A 80 -8.34 8.82 -7.86
N ARG A 81 -8.05 8.06 -6.81
CA ARG A 81 -6.70 7.86 -6.28
C ARG A 81 -5.99 9.18 -5.92
N MET A 82 -6.74 10.15 -5.39
CA MET A 82 -6.33 11.56 -5.19
C MET A 82 -5.12 11.77 -4.27
N PHE A 83 -4.76 10.78 -3.45
CA PHE A 83 -3.72 10.90 -2.44
C PHE A 83 -2.38 11.41 -3.01
N TYR A 84 -1.93 10.84 -4.12
CA TYR A 84 -0.65 11.22 -4.73
C TYR A 84 -0.69 12.54 -5.49
N ILE A 85 -1.84 12.91 -6.04
CA ILE A 85 -2.04 14.24 -6.62
C ILE A 85 -1.91 15.32 -5.53
N VAL A 86 -2.53 15.10 -4.37
CA VAL A 86 -2.39 15.99 -3.21
C VAL A 86 -0.93 16.07 -2.74
N LEU A 87 -0.20 14.94 -2.69
CA LEU A 87 1.23 14.96 -2.39
C LEU A 87 2.03 15.74 -3.44
N GLY A 88 1.63 15.67 -4.70
CA GLY A 88 2.23 16.46 -5.78
C GLY A 88 2.06 17.98 -5.57
N HIS A 89 0.87 18.43 -5.19
CA HIS A 89 0.65 19.82 -4.79
C HIS A 89 1.49 20.23 -3.58
N LEU A 90 1.56 19.37 -2.55
CA LEU A 90 2.41 19.60 -1.38
C LEU A 90 3.89 19.70 -1.78
N SER A 91 4.36 18.80 -2.64
CA SER A 91 5.71 18.82 -3.21
C SER A 91 6.02 20.16 -3.88
N ARG A 92 5.09 20.65 -4.71
CA ARG A 92 5.21 21.96 -5.37
C ARG A 92 5.27 23.11 -4.36
N TRP A 93 4.37 23.15 -3.38
CA TRP A 93 4.32 24.21 -2.37
C TRP A 93 5.55 24.24 -1.45
N MET A 94 6.10 23.06 -1.13
CA MET A 94 7.33 22.95 -0.34
C MET A 94 8.61 23.17 -1.16
N GLY A 95 8.54 23.26 -2.49
CA GLY A 95 9.72 23.33 -3.36
C GLY A 95 10.58 22.06 -3.37
N LEU A 96 10.01 20.91 -2.98
CA LEU A 96 10.70 19.62 -2.93
C LEU A 96 10.43 18.81 -4.21
N ALA A 97 11.34 17.90 -4.58
CA ALA A 97 11.07 16.91 -5.63
C ALA A 97 10.08 15.83 -5.17
N SER A 98 9.51 15.08 -6.13
CA SER A 98 8.49 14.05 -5.83
C SER A 98 9.03 12.93 -4.93
N LYS A 99 10.21 12.38 -5.22
CA LYS A 99 10.81 11.29 -4.42
C LYS A 99 11.05 11.67 -2.94
N PRO A 100 11.73 12.79 -2.61
CA PRO A 100 11.85 13.23 -1.20
C PRO A 100 10.50 13.50 -0.52
N THR A 101 9.51 14.04 -1.24
CA THR A 101 8.17 14.29 -0.68
C THR A 101 7.44 12.99 -0.39
N PHE A 102 7.56 12.00 -1.27
CA PHE A 102 7.02 10.66 -1.06
C PHE A 102 7.60 10.02 0.21
N GLU A 103 8.92 10.04 0.37
CA GLU A 103 9.60 9.50 1.55
C GLU A 103 9.23 10.24 2.84
N LEU A 104 9.17 11.58 2.79
CA LEU A 104 8.73 12.38 3.92
C LEU A 104 7.29 12.03 4.34
N ALA A 105 6.39 11.86 3.37
CA ALA A 105 5.02 11.44 3.63
C ALA A 105 4.96 10.02 4.22
N ARG A 106 5.75 9.07 3.68
CA ARG A 106 5.83 7.69 4.18
C ARG A 106 6.29 7.66 5.64
N TRP A 107 7.35 8.38 5.98
CA TRP A 107 7.86 8.49 7.34
C TRP A 107 6.87 9.15 8.28
N THR A 108 6.33 10.30 7.89
CA THR A 108 5.42 11.09 8.74
C THR A 108 4.13 10.33 9.01
N LEU A 109 3.48 9.82 7.96
CA LEU A 109 2.22 9.07 8.11
C LEU A 109 2.44 7.74 8.80
N GLY A 110 3.55 7.04 8.52
CA GLY A 110 3.92 5.80 9.20
C GLY A 110 4.15 6.00 10.70
N PHE A 111 4.82 7.08 11.09
CA PHE A 111 5.03 7.43 12.47
C PHE A 111 3.70 7.68 13.21
N PHE A 112 2.82 8.49 12.63
CA PHE A 112 1.51 8.74 13.23
C PHE A 112 0.60 7.52 13.20
N ALA A 113 0.70 6.65 12.18
CA ALA A 113 -0.03 5.38 12.12
C ALA A 113 0.37 4.46 13.29
N LEU A 114 1.65 4.34 13.58
CA LEU A 114 2.13 3.56 14.73
C LEU A 114 1.68 4.15 16.07
N LEU A 115 1.66 5.47 16.23
CA LEU A 115 1.12 6.11 17.42
C LEU A 115 -0.39 5.89 17.58
N ALA A 116 -1.14 5.96 16.48
CA ALA A 116 -2.58 5.68 16.48
C ALA A 116 -2.87 4.21 16.79
N LEU A 117 -2.08 3.29 16.23
CA LEU A 117 -2.14 1.85 16.52
C LEU A 117 -1.89 1.59 18.01
N TYR A 118 -0.82 2.17 18.58
CA TYR A 118 -0.54 2.06 20.02
C TYR A 118 -1.70 2.59 20.86
N THR A 119 -2.27 3.73 20.47
CA THR A 119 -3.41 4.33 21.16
C THR A 119 -4.65 3.43 21.12
N LEU A 120 -4.95 2.82 19.95
CA LEU A 120 -6.03 1.85 19.79
C LEU A 120 -5.82 0.64 20.71
N MET A 121 -4.61 0.04 20.68
CA MET A 121 -4.29 -1.10 21.55
C MET A 121 -4.40 -0.72 23.04
N GLY A 122 -3.97 0.49 23.42
CA GLY A 122 -4.10 0.98 24.80
C GLY A 122 -5.54 1.17 25.28
N LYS A 123 -6.47 1.51 24.38
CA LYS A 123 -7.91 1.58 24.69
C LYS A 123 -8.51 0.20 24.91
N ILE A 124 -8.08 -0.78 24.13
CA ILE A 124 -8.62 -2.15 24.19
C ILE A 124 -8.09 -2.88 25.42
N PHE A 125 -6.76 -2.91 25.61
CA PHE A 125 -6.13 -3.75 26.62
C PHE A 125 -6.05 -3.10 28.01
N ARG A 126 -5.98 -1.77 28.07
CA ARG A 126 -5.92 -0.99 29.34
C ARG A 126 -4.83 -1.44 30.33
N ASN A 127 -3.90 -2.25 29.88
CA ASN A 127 -2.77 -2.81 30.61
C ASN A 127 -1.48 -2.59 29.82
N ARG A 128 -0.44 -2.06 30.46
CA ARG A 128 0.81 -1.65 29.80
C ARG A 128 1.49 -2.79 29.04
N PHE A 129 1.61 -3.95 29.68
CA PHE A 129 2.26 -5.11 29.09
C PHE A 129 1.49 -5.58 27.84
N TRP A 130 0.19 -5.82 27.94
CA TRP A 130 -0.63 -6.29 26.84
C TRP A 130 -0.81 -5.24 25.73
N THR A 131 -0.82 -3.95 26.07
CA THR A 131 -0.80 -2.87 25.06
C THR A 131 0.46 -2.92 24.22
N ARG A 132 1.64 -3.06 24.84
CA ARG A 132 2.92 -3.18 24.14
C ARG A 132 3.01 -4.46 23.32
N THR A 133 2.59 -5.59 23.89
CA THR A 133 2.54 -6.88 23.18
C THR A 133 1.66 -6.80 21.93
N ALA A 134 0.43 -6.33 22.06
CA ALA A 134 -0.49 -6.18 20.94
C ALA A 134 0.03 -5.17 19.88
N PHE A 135 0.64 -4.07 20.30
CA PHE A 135 1.27 -3.12 19.39
C PHE A 135 2.41 -3.77 18.58
N LEU A 136 3.32 -4.48 19.24
CA LEU A 136 4.42 -5.16 18.55
C LEU A 136 3.94 -6.27 17.61
N LEU A 137 2.95 -7.06 18.04
CA LEU A 137 2.33 -8.09 17.22
C LEU A 137 1.65 -7.50 15.98
N ALA A 138 0.94 -6.37 16.10
CA ALA A 138 0.31 -5.73 14.95
C ALA A 138 1.32 -5.05 14.03
N ALA A 139 2.32 -4.35 14.61
CA ALA A 139 3.25 -3.54 13.85
C ALA A 139 4.35 -4.37 13.15
N LEU A 140 4.76 -5.51 13.72
CA LEU A 140 5.83 -6.36 13.19
C LEU A 140 5.34 -7.74 12.78
N GLY A 141 4.12 -8.12 13.19
CA GLY A 141 3.59 -9.46 12.97
C GLY A 141 3.40 -9.76 11.49
N SER A 142 3.85 -10.93 11.11
CA SER A 142 3.76 -11.52 9.78
C SER A 142 3.38 -12.99 9.91
N GLY A 143 3.44 -13.73 8.81
CA GLY A 143 3.06 -15.13 8.80
C GLY A 143 4.18 -16.10 9.13
N MET A 144 4.02 -17.29 8.61
CA MET A 144 4.97 -18.40 8.71
C MET A 144 5.80 -18.58 7.42
N GLY A 145 5.82 -17.59 6.53
CA GLY A 145 6.57 -17.65 5.27
C GLY A 145 8.06 -17.87 5.47
N TRP A 146 8.63 -17.36 6.56
CA TRP A 146 10.01 -17.60 6.94
C TRP A 146 10.35 -19.11 7.09
N LEU A 147 9.38 -19.93 7.55
CA LEU A 147 9.55 -21.39 7.61
C LEU A 147 9.61 -22.00 6.22
N GLN A 148 8.72 -21.57 5.32
CA GLN A 148 8.69 -22.05 3.95
C GLN A 148 10.02 -21.81 3.24
N LEU A 149 10.63 -20.64 3.47
CA LEU A 149 11.95 -20.32 2.91
C LEU A 149 13.08 -21.17 3.52
N ILE A 150 13.10 -21.34 4.86
CA ILE A 150 14.14 -22.14 5.54
C ILE A 150 14.10 -23.61 5.12
N PHE A 151 12.92 -24.20 5.00
CA PHE A 151 12.76 -25.61 4.66
C PHE A 151 12.66 -25.88 3.15
N GLY A 152 12.78 -24.84 2.31
CA GLY A 152 12.67 -25.00 0.86
C GLY A 152 11.28 -25.45 0.40
N TRP A 153 10.24 -25.21 1.20
CA TRP A 153 8.85 -25.57 0.87
C TRP A 153 8.21 -24.63 -0.16
N THR A 154 8.99 -23.71 -0.68
CA THR A 154 8.59 -22.81 -1.78
C THR A 154 8.49 -23.56 -3.11
N SER A 155 8.29 -24.88 -3.06
CA SER A 155 8.20 -25.69 -4.25
C SER A 155 7.13 -25.13 -5.19
N THR A 156 7.59 -24.51 -6.22
CA THR A 156 7.02 -24.45 -7.56
C THR A 156 5.87 -23.51 -7.84
N ILE A 157 5.08 -23.00 -6.90
CA ILE A 157 3.85 -22.35 -7.34
C ILE A 157 3.68 -20.91 -6.85
N ILE A 158 3.87 -20.57 -5.58
CA ILE A 158 3.62 -19.19 -5.14
C ILE A 158 4.50 -18.84 -3.91
N THR A 159 5.14 -17.67 -3.94
CA THR A 159 5.83 -17.08 -2.79
C THR A 159 4.84 -16.90 -1.62
N PRO A 160 5.25 -17.14 -0.37
CA PRO A 160 4.41 -16.90 0.80
C PRO A 160 3.85 -15.49 0.82
N ILE A 161 2.56 -15.32 1.17
CA ILE A 161 1.85 -14.04 1.04
C ILE A 161 2.45 -12.91 1.88
N ASP A 162 3.10 -13.21 2.98
CA ASP A 162 3.78 -12.25 3.84
C ASP A 162 5.06 -11.63 3.23
N PHE A 163 5.44 -12.06 2.01
CA PHE A 163 6.54 -11.46 1.23
C PHE A 163 6.08 -10.67 -0.01
N TRP A 164 4.78 -10.69 -0.34
CA TRP A 164 4.29 -9.94 -1.50
C TRP A 164 2.95 -9.23 -1.28
N LEU A 165 2.15 -9.65 -0.30
CA LEU A 165 0.85 -9.04 -0.02
C LEU A 165 1.04 -7.84 0.93
N ILE A 166 1.33 -6.66 0.34
CA ILE A 166 1.78 -5.46 1.06
C ILE A 166 0.74 -4.98 2.05
N ASP A 167 -0.52 -4.88 1.62
CA ASP A 167 -1.59 -4.17 2.32
C ASP A 167 -2.16 -4.92 3.53
N ASP A 168 -1.89 -6.21 3.65
CA ASP A 168 -2.36 -7.02 4.79
C ASP A 168 -1.49 -6.83 6.05
N TYR A 169 -0.18 -6.53 5.88
CA TYR A 169 0.82 -6.49 6.95
C TYR A 169 1.32 -5.07 7.20
N ILE A 170 1.18 -4.59 8.44
CA ILE A 170 1.53 -3.19 8.78
C ILE A 170 3.00 -2.88 8.52
N PHE A 171 3.93 -3.73 8.94
CA PHE A 171 5.36 -3.50 8.68
C PHE A 171 5.64 -3.31 7.19
N PHE A 172 5.12 -4.21 6.36
CA PHE A 172 5.31 -4.17 4.93
C PHE A 172 4.65 -2.93 4.30
N SER A 173 3.40 -2.64 4.65
CA SER A 173 2.68 -1.44 4.22
C SER A 173 3.47 -0.16 4.50
N LEU A 174 3.99 0.00 5.71
CA LEU A 174 4.74 1.19 6.13
C LEU A 174 6.13 1.29 5.48
N SER A 175 6.70 0.18 5.02
CA SER A 175 8.01 0.16 4.35
C SER A 175 7.94 0.57 2.87
N VAL A 176 6.75 0.51 2.25
CA VAL A 176 6.58 0.71 0.80
C VAL A 176 5.82 1.99 0.48
N PHE A 177 4.55 2.12 0.81
CA PHE A 177 3.71 3.19 0.30
C PHE A 177 3.09 4.09 1.38
N PRO A 178 3.19 5.44 1.25
CA PRO A 178 2.60 6.38 2.20
C PRO A 178 1.07 6.33 2.27
N HIS A 179 0.38 5.93 1.19
CA HIS A 179 -1.07 5.82 1.21
C HIS A 179 -1.56 4.67 2.12
N PHE A 180 -0.82 3.57 2.22
CA PHE A 180 -1.15 2.50 3.17
C PHE A 180 -0.94 2.97 4.62
N ALA A 181 0.14 3.73 4.86
CA ALA A 181 0.36 4.34 6.18
C ALA A 181 -0.79 5.29 6.57
N PHE A 182 -1.29 6.09 5.61
CA PHE A 182 -2.44 6.97 5.84
C PHE A 182 -3.72 6.17 6.15
N VAL A 183 -4.00 5.12 5.40
CA VAL A 183 -5.18 4.26 5.65
C VAL A 183 -5.08 3.59 7.02
N THR A 184 -3.92 3.07 7.39
CA THR A 184 -3.68 2.48 8.72
C THR A 184 -3.90 3.49 9.84
N LEU A 185 -3.37 4.71 9.68
CA LEU A 185 -3.59 5.82 10.61
C LEU A 185 -5.08 6.12 10.79
N ALA A 186 -5.79 6.31 9.68
CA ALA A 186 -7.20 6.66 9.69
C ALA A 186 -8.07 5.55 10.29
N MET A 187 -7.84 4.28 9.90
CA MET A 187 -8.56 3.13 10.46
C MET A 187 -8.37 3.01 11.97
N CYS A 188 -7.15 3.13 12.47
CA CYS A 188 -6.88 3.10 13.91
C CYS A 188 -7.59 4.23 14.67
N LEU A 189 -7.60 5.44 14.10
CA LEU A 189 -8.29 6.60 14.71
C LEU A 189 -9.80 6.41 14.68
N VAL A 190 -10.37 5.97 13.56
CA VAL A 190 -11.82 5.70 13.41
C VAL A 190 -12.29 4.69 14.46
N LEU A 191 -11.58 3.56 14.57
CA LEU A 191 -11.92 2.53 15.57
C LEU A 191 -11.78 3.06 17.01
N ALA A 192 -10.71 3.80 17.30
CA ALA A 192 -10.50 4.37 18.62
C ALA A 192 -11.60 5.38 19.00
N LEU A 193 -12.00 6.26 18.05
CA LEU A 193 -13.08 7.23 18.23
C LEU A 193 -14.44 6.54 18.37
N TRP A 194 -14.68 5.45 17.63
CA TRP A 194 -15.92 4.70 17.73
C TRP A 194 -16.07 3.99 19.07
N LEU A 195 -15.01 3.39 19.59
CA LEU A 195 -15.02 2.80 20.92
C LEU A 195 -15.30 3.85 22.02
N ASP A 196 -14.73 5.06 21.89
CA ASP A 196 -15.05 6.18 22.79
C ASP A 196 -16.52 6.63 22.66
N TYR A 197 -17.04 6.68 21.41
CA TYR A 197 -18.42 7.04 21.14
C TYR A 197 -19.39 6.02 21.77
N LEU A 198 -19.10 4.74 21.69
CA LEU A 198 -19.93 3.70 22.32
C LEU A 198 -19.95 3.82 23.85
N GLU A 199 -18.87 4.29 24.47
CA GLU A 199 -18.84 4.58 25.92
C GLU A 199 -19.54 5.90 26.24
N LYS A 200 -19.29 6.97 25.49
CA LYS A 200 -19.84 8.33 25.68
C LYS A 200 -20.17 8.97 24.33
N PRO A 201 -21.44 8.90 23.88
CA PRO A 201 -21.83 9.47 22.59
C PRO A 201 -21.58 10.99 22.54
N ARG A 202 -20.81 11.40 21.49
CA ARG A 202 -20.49 12.81 21.21
C ARG A 202 -20.58 13.06 19.72
N ALA A 203 -21.32 14.07 19.27
CA ALA A 203 -21.48 14.42 17.87
C ALA A 203 -20.13 14.69 17.16
N ILE A 204 -19.16 15.28 17.86
CA ILE A 204 -17.83 15.58 17.35
C ILE A 204 -17.07 14.29 16.93
N ALA A 205 -17.32 13.16 17.60
CA ALA A 205 -16.72 11.89 17.20
C ALA A 205 -17.27 11.43 15.84
N ILE A 206 -18.58 11.55 15.62
CA ILE A 206 -19.22 11.21 14.33
C ILE A 206 -18.66 12.08 13.21
N PHE A 207 -18.48 13.37 13.45
CA PHE A 207 -17.87 14.29 12.48
C PHE A 207 -16.47 13.81 12.05
N TRP A 208 -15.58 13.53 13.02
CA TRP A 208 -14.22 13.08 12.70
C TRP A 208 -14.19 11.69 12.04
N ILE A 209 -15.05 10.76 12.48
CA ILE A 209 -15.18 9.44 11.85
C ILE A 209 -15.64 9.59 10.41
N GLY A 210 -16.70 10.38 10.15
CA GLY A 210 -17.19 10.62 8.80
C GLY A 210 -16.12 11.26 7.90
N LEU A 211 -15.41 12.28 8.39
CA LEU A 211 -14.33 12.94 7.66
C LEU A 211 -13.19 11.95 7.32
N LEU A 212 -12.71 11.18 8.31
CA LEU A 212 -11.66 10.19 8.09
C LEU A 212 -12.11 9.09 7.12
N SER A 213 -13.36 8.63 7.20
CA SER A 213 -13.90 7.62 6.28
C SER A 213 -13.95 8.13 4.83
N ILE A 214 -14.33 9.39 4.61
CA ILE A 214 -14.25 10.02 3.27
C ILE A 214 -12.79 10.09 2.77
N LEU A 215 -11.86 10.52 3.62
CA LEU A 215 -10.44 10.62 3.26
C LEU A 215 -9.83 9.25 2.93
N VAL A 216 -10.21 8.20 3.67
CA VAL A 216 -9.83 6.81 3.34
C VAL A 216 -10.38 6.43 1.97
N GLN A 217 -11.62 6.75 1.67
CA GLN A 217 -12.27 6.42 0.41
C GLN A 217 -11.64 7.15 -0.79
N PHE A 218 -11.16 8.39 -0.63
CA PHE A 218 -10.36 9.10 -1.64
C PHE A 218 -8.99 8.47 -1.90
N THR A 219 -8.47 7.76 -0.91
CA THR A 219 -7.15 7.12 -0.97
C THR A 219 -7.26 5.68 -1.46
N ASN A 220 -8.14 4.91 -0.82
CA ASN A 220 -8.46 3.53 -1.15
C ASN A 220 -9.98 3.30 -0.98
N PRO A 221 -10.75 3.35 -2.07
CA PRO A 221 -12.22 3.26 -2.00
C PRO A 221 -12.75 1.97 -1.37
N ILE A 222 -11.94 0.91 -1.35
CA ILE A 222 -12.35 -0.42 -0.92
C ILE A 222 -12.23 -0.59 0.60
N ALA A 223 -11.26 0.08 1.20
CA ALA A 223 -10.95 -0.05 2.62
C ALA A 223 -12.10 0.36 3.56
N PHE A 224 -13.05 1.20 3.09
CA PHE A 224 -14.19 1.62 3.90
C PHE A 224 -15.12 0.46 4.29
N ALA A 225 -15.29 -0.56 3.44
CA ALA A 225 -16.20 -1.68 3.70
C ALA A 225 -15.82 -2.46 4.96
N THR A 226 -14.52 -2.70 5.17
CA THR A 226 -14.02 -3.42 6.35
C THR A 226 -14.08 -2.57 7.62
N VAL A 227 -13.87 -1.25 7.49
CA VAL A 227 -14.04 -0.29 8.61
C VAL A 227 -15.49 -0.28 9.07
N ASP A 228 -16.44 -0.14 8.14
CA ASP A 228 -17.88 -0.09 8.47
C ASP A 228 -18.34 -1.41 9.09
N ALA A 229 -17.82 -2.55 8.64
CA ALA A 229 -18.05 -3.85 9.27
C ALA A 229 -17.53 -3.88 10.72
N ALA A 230 -16.35 -3.33 10.99
CA ALA A 230 -15.79 -3.25 12.34
C ALA A 230 -16.62 -2.35 13.26
N LEU A 231 -17.06 -1.17 12.76
CA LEU A 231 -17.94 -0.26 13.53
C LEU A 231 -19.29 -0.93 13.85
N THR A 232 -19.88 -1.58 12.86
CA THR A 232 -21.15 -2.32 13.01
C THR A 232 -20.99 -3.45 14.04
N GLY A 233 -19.93 -4.24 13.96
CA GLY A 233 -19.65 -5.30 14.91
C GLY A 233 -19.49 -4.81 16.34
N ALA A 234 -18.71 -3.74 16.54
CA ALA A 234 -18.55 -3.13 17.85
C ALA A 234 -19.90 -2.65 18.42
N THR A 235 -20.76 -2.09 17.57
CA THR A 235 -22.10 -1.61 17.96
C THR A 235 -23.01 -2.76 18.35
N LEU A 236 -23.09 -3.82 17.56
CA LEU A 236 -23.93 -4.99 17.84
C LEU A 236 -23.53 -5.65 19.17
N PHE A 237 -22.23 -5.80 19.42
CA PHE A 237 -21.74 -6.35 20.68
C PHE A 237 -21.98 -5.40 21.87
N SER A 238 -21.93 -4.08 21.65
CA SER A 238 -22.31 -3.09 22.66
C SER A 238 -23.77 -3.23 23.05
N TRP A 239 -24.69 -3.33 22.08
CA TRP A 239 -26.11 -3.55 22.33
C TRP A 239 -26.38 -4.89 23.02
N TRP A 240 -25.68 -5.93 22.60
CA TRP A 240 -25.79 -7.24 23.24
C TRP A 240 -25.34 -7.22 24.70
N LYS A 241 -24.26 -6.47 25.00
CA LYS A 241 -23.75 -6.31 26.35
C LYS A 241 -24.70 -5.48 27.23
N THR A 242 -25.19 -4.37 26.72
CA THR A 242 -26.07 -3.43 27.48
C THR A 242 -27.53 -3.84 27.45
N LYS A 243 -27.91 -4.78 26.58
CA LYS A 243 -29.32 -5.17 26.31
C LYS A 243 -30.19 -4.00 25.86
N THR A 244 -29.59 -2.98 25.25
CA THR A 244 -30.28 -1.74 24.86
C THR A 244 -29.81 -1.34 23.46
N ILE A 245 -30.76 -1.18 22.54
CA ILE A 245 -30.51 -0.63 21.20
C ILE A 245 -30.64 0.88 21.30
N ARG A 246 -29.52 1.60 21.12
CA ARG A 246 -29.53 3.07 21.17
C ARG A 246 -29.79 3.62 19.76
N ARG A 247 -30.86 4.42 19.63
CA ARG A 247 -31.18 5.10 18.37
C ARG A 247 -30.05 6.02 17.88
N SER A 248 -29.31 6.62 18.81
CA SER A 248 -28.12 7.42 18.47
C SER A 248 -27.05 6.65 17.70
N ASP A 249 -26.87 5.37 17.99
CA ASP A 249 -25.87 4.56 17.30
C ASP A 249 -26.31 4.23 15.86
N ILE A 250 -27.62 3.96 15.68
CA ILE A 250 -28.19 3.75 14.33
C ILE A 250 -28.04 5.02 13.50
N LEU A 251 -28.37 6.19 14.08
CA LEU A 251 -28.22 7.48 13.41
C LEU A 251 -26.75 7.77 13.08
N ALA A 252 -25.83 7.47 14.01
CA ALA A 252 -24.39 7.67 13.78
C ALA A 252 -23.86 6.81 12.63
N LEU A 253 -24.16 5.51 12.63
CA LEU A 253 -23.80 4.60 11.52
C LEU A 253 -24.46 5.05 10.20
N GLY A 254 -25.72 5.46 10.24
CA GLY A 254 -26.44 5.98 9.08
C GLY A 254 -25.79 7.27 8.53
N ILE A 255 -25.38 8.21 9.38
CA ILE A 255 -24.67 9.43 8.96
C ILE A 255 -23.33 9.06 8.32
N ILE A 256 -22.55 8.17 8.95
CA ILE A 256 -21.25 7.73 8.41
C ILE A 256 -21.44 7.08 7.03
N ALA A 257 -22.44 6.22 6.86
CA ALA A 257 -22.74 5.61 5.57
C ALA A 257 -23.21 6.65 4.53
N ILE A 258 -24.09 7.57 4.90
CA ILE A 258 -24.64 8.59 3.99
C ILE A 258 -23.53 9.53 3.48
N VAL A 259 -22.60 9.96 4.33
CA VAL A 259 -21.52 10.86 3.90
C VAL A 259 -20.52 10.19 2.96
N GLN A 260 -20.45 8.87 2.93
CA GLN A 260 -19.61 8.08 2.03
C GLN A 260 -20.27 7.86 0.66
N LEU A 261 -21.62 7.85 0.58
CA LEU A 261 -22.38 7.51 -0.63
C LEU A 261 -22.02 8.36 -1.87
N PRO A 262 -21.86 9.70 -1.78
CA PRO A 262 -21.57 10.51 -2.95
C PRO A 262 -20.29 10.08 -3.66
N LEU A 263 -19.22 9.84 -2.90
CA LEU A 263 -17.94 9.44 -3.45
C LEU A 263 -17.97 7.99 -3.94
N LEU A 264 -18.63 7.08 -3.23
CA LEU A 264 -18.84 5.71 -3.68
C LEU A 264 -19.61 5.67 -5.00
N THR A 265 -20.69 6.47 -5.11
CA THR A 265 -21.48 6.58 -6.33
C THR A 265 -20.67 7.16 -7.49
N TYR A 266 -19.87 8.20 -7.23
CA TYR A 266 -18.97 8.78 -8.21
C TYR A 266 -17.95 7.74 -8.71
N ASN A 267 -17.27 7.03 -7.82
CA ASN A 267 -16.31 6.00 -8.18
C ASN A 267 -16.96 4.89 -9.02
N PHE A 268 -18.15 4.42 -8.60
CA PHE A 268 -18.90 3.42 -9.35
C PHE A 268 -19.27 3.90 -10.76
N ILE A 269 -19.75 5.13 -10.90
CA ILE A 269 -20.12 5.69 -12.21
C ILE A 269 -18.89 5.80 -13.13
N VAL A 270 -17.78 6.34 -12.63
CA VAL A 270 -16.55 6.49 -13.43
C VAL A 270 -16.02 5.13 -13.86
N LEU A 271 -15.83 4.21 -12.90
CA LEU A 271 -15.24 2.89 -13.17
C LEU A 271 -16.12 1.98 -14.03
N SER A 272 -17.46 2.20 -14.07
CA SER A 272 -18.38 1.36 -14.84
C SER A 272 -18.84 1.95 -16.17
N ARG A 273 -18.84 3.29 -16.32
CA ARG A 273 -19.44 3.96 -17.49
C ARG A 273 -18.43 4.64 -18.40
N ASP A 274 -17.27 5.06 -17.89
CA ASP A 274 -16.21 5.56 -18.77
C ASP A 274 -15.50 4.37 -19.41
N PRO A 275 -15.42 4.31 -20.76
CA PRO A 275 -14.87 3.13 -21.44
C PRO A 275 -13.44 2.79 -21.04
N LEU A 276 -12.59 3.82 -20.85
CA LEU A 276 -11.19 3.59 -20.51
C LEU A 276 -11.01 3.18 -19.04
N TRP A 277 -11.71 3.85 -18.12
CA TRP A 277 -11.69 3.47 -16.71
C TRP A 277 -12.30 2.09 -16.47
N SER A 278 -13.32 1.72 -17.24
CA SER A 278 -13.91 0.38 -17.21
C SER A 278 -12.91 -0.69 -17.69
N GLN A 279 -12.18 -0.41 -18.78
CA GLN A 279 -11.14 -1.33 -19.27
C GLN A 279 -9.98 -1.45 -18.29
N PHE A 280 -9.51 -0.34 -17.70
CA PHE A 280 -8.54 -0.36 -16.62
C PHE A 280 -9.00 -1.25 -15.46
N THR A 281 -10.28 -1.14 -15.04
CA THR A 281 -10.83 -1.97 -13.97
C THR A 281 -10.81 -3.45 -14.34
N ALA A 282 -11.14 -3.79 -15.57
CA ALA A 282 -11.12 -5.16 -16.06
C ALA A 282 -9.69 -5.76 -16.16
N GLN A 283 -8.68 -4.93 -16.43
CA GLN A 283 -7.28 -5.34 -16.46
C GLN A 283 -6.69 -5.49 -15.05
N ASN A 284 -7.07 -4.62 -14.11
CA ASN A 284 -6.50 -4.57 -12.76
C ASN A 284 -7.09 -5.66 -11.85
N LYS A 285 -6.66 -6.90 -12.08
CA LYS A 285 -7.11 -8.07 -11.33
C LYS A 285 -6.23 -8.32 -10.11
N THR A 286 -6.78 -8.14 -8.93
CA THR A 286 -6.13 -8.44 -7.66
C THR A 286 -6.87 -9.56 -6.93
N LEU A 287 -6.86 -10.76 -7.55
CA LEU A 287 -7.55 -11.92 -7.05
C LEU A 287 -6.91 -12.45 -5.76
N SER A 288 -7.74 -13.01 -4.89
CA SER A 288 -7.27 -13.68 -3.69
C SER A 288 -6.61 -15.03 -4.04
N PRO A 289 -5.47 -15.35 -3.42
CA PRO A 289 -4.92 -16.70 -3.50
C PRO A 289 -5.86 -17.71 -2.82
N PRO A 290 -5.65 -19.02 -3.01
CA PRO A 290 -6.34 -20.05 -2.25
C PRO A 290 -6.23 -19.83 -0.74
N PHE A 291 -7.26 -20.23 0.02
CA PHE A 291 -7.37 -19.90 1.45
C PHE A 291 -6.23 -20.46 2.32
N ASP A 292 -5.64 -21.57 1.93
CA ASP A 292 -4.47 -22.17 2.60
C ASP A 292 -3.25 -21.24 2.63
N TYR A 293 -3.10 -20.34 1.63
CA TYR A 293 -2.06 -19.30 1.67
C TYR A 293 -2.26 -18.32 2.83
N TYR A 294 -3.51 -17.98 3.13
CA TYR A 294 -3.84 -17.15 4.29
C TYR A 294 -3.65 -17.90 5.61
N LEU A 295 -3.84 -19.23 5.62
CA LEU A 295 -3.53 -20.04 6.81
C LEU A 295 -2.04 -19.98 7.15
N TRP A 296 -1.16 -20.08 6.17
CA TRP A 296 0.28 -19.91 6.35
C TRP A 296 0.67 -18.44 6.57
N GLY A 297 0.08 -17.53 5.82
CA GLY A 297 0.39 -16.09 5.86
C GLY A 297 0.05 -15.42 7.18
N PHE A 298 -0.95 -15.90 7.92
CA PHE A 298 -1.24 -15.42 9.28
C PHE A 298 -0.89 -16.45 10.35
N GLY A 299 -0.52 -17.65 9.97
CA GLY A 299 0.11 -18.72 10.72
C GLY A 299 -0.25 -18.80 12.20
N MET A 300 0.69 -18.40 13.02
CA MET A 300 0.58 -18.51 14.49
C MET A 300 -0.52 -17.64 15.11
N PHE A 301 -1.05 -16.64 14.38
CA PHE A 301 -2.16 -15.80 14.88
C PHE A 301 -3.47 -16.57 15.01
N TRP A 302 -3.75 -17.57 14.17
CA TRP A 302 -5.07 -18.21 14.08
C TRP A 302 -5.54 -18.82 15.39
N ILE A 303 -4.69 -19.60 16.07
CA ILE A 303 -5.09 -20.29 17.30
C ILE A 303 -5.47 -19.31 18.41
N PRO A 304 -4.60 -18.36 18.81
CA PRO A 304 -4.96 -17.41 19.84
C PRO A 304 -6.07 -16.43 19.38
N ALA A 305 -6.18 -16.09 18.09
CA ALA A 305 -7.26 -15.26 17.57
C ALA A 305 -8.61 -15.97 17.64
N PHE A 306 -8.67 -17.26 17.33
CA PHE A 306 -9.88 -18.06 17.50
C PHE A 306 -10.35 -18.06 18.96
N TYR A 307 -9.42 -18.24 19.90
CA TYR A 307 -9.76 -18.14 21.33
C TYR A 307 -10.25 -16.74 21.69
N GLY A 308 -9.61 -15.68 21.18
CA GLY A 308 -10.07 -14.29 21.32
C GLY A 308 -11.47 -14.05 20.75
N ALA A 309 -11.80 -14.67 19.62
CA ALA A 309 -13.14 -14.60 19.06
C ALA A 309 -14.18 -15.28 19.98
N VAL A 310 -13.86 -16.43 20.57
CA VAL A 310 -14.72 -17.06 21.60
C VAL A 310 -14.94 -16.12 22.79
N LEU A 311 -13.89 -15.40 23.22
CA LEU A 311 -13.99 -14.42 24.30
C LEU A 311 -14.89 -13.23 23.92
N ALA A 312 -14.90 -12.80 22.64
CA ALA A 312 -15.80 -11.76 22.18
C ALA A 312 -17.25 -12.07 22.53
N PHE A 313 -17.68 -13.32 22.26
CA PHE A 313 -19.05 -13.79 22.57
C PHE A 313 -19.28 -13.98 24.08
N ARG A 314 -18.32 -14.52 24.81
CA ARG A 314 -18.45 -14.75 26.26
C ARG A 314 -18.50 -13.46 27.06
N GLU A 315 -17.62 -12.49 26.73
CA GLU A 315 -17.49 -11.23 27.47
C GLU A 315 -18.35 -10.12 26.87
N LYS A 316 -18.98 -10.36 25.70
CA LYS A 316 -19.78 -9.37 24.94
C LYS A 316 -19.00 -8.06 24.77
N SER A 317 -17.72 -8.20 24.39
CA SER A 317 -16.80 -7.07 24.25
C SER A 317 -17.02 -6.34 22.92
N PRO A 318 -17.37 -5.04 22.90
CA PRO A 318 -17.51 -4.29 21.66
C PRO A 318 -16.24 -4.28 20.81
N ALA A 319 -15.07 -4.11 21.41
CA ALA A 319 -13.80 -4.10 20.69
C ALA A 319 -13.51 -5.43 20.01
N LEU A 320 -13.72 -6.56 20.72
CA LEU A 320 -13.51 -7.90 20.15
C LEU A 320 -14.61 -8.23 19.12
N GLY A 321 -15.85 -7.79 19.34
CA GLY A 321 -16.95 -7.95 18.38
C GLY A 321 -16.69 -7.21 17.07
N GLY A 322 -16.15 -6.01 17.14
CA GLY A 322 -15.69 -5.26 15.96
C GLY A 322 -14.59 -5.99 15.23
N ALA A 323 -13.59 -6.52 15.94
CA ALA A 323 -12.51 -7.30 15.34
C ALA A 323 -13.01 -8.60 14.68
N VAL A 324 -13.96 -9.32 15.31
CA VAL A 324 -14.58 -10.53 14.74
C VAL A 324 -15.28 -10.22 13.42
N LEU A 325 -16.13 -9.17 13.39
CA LEU A 325 -16.84 -8.84 12.16
C LEU A 325 -15.89 -8.32 11.07
N TRP A 326 -14.84 -7.57 11.43
CA TRP A 326 -13.83 -7.19 10.46
C TRP A 326 -13.17 -8.40 9.79
N VAL A 327 -12.73 -9.39 10.58
CA VAL A 327 -12.13 -10.62 10.03
C VAL A 327 -13.13 -11.37 9.14
N ILE A 328 -14.37 -11.60 9.62
CA ILE A 328 -15.39 -12.33 8.86
C ILE A 328 -15.72 -11.62 7.55
N PHE A 329 -15.99 -10.31 7.59
CA PHE A 329 -16.32 -9.53 6.39
C PHE A 329 -15.12 -9.39 5.45
N GLY A 330 -13.92 -9.15 5.98
CA GLY A 330 -12.71 -9.08 5.16
C GLY A 330 -12.54 -10.35 4.31
N PHE A 331 -12.58 -11.52 4.93
CA PHE A 331 -12.46 -12.78 4.18
C PHE A 331 -13.68 -13.09 3.32
N ALA A 332 -14.91 -12.75 3.76
CA ALA A 332 -16.09 -12.92 2.92
C ALA A 332 -16.02 -12.07 1.64
N LEU A 333 -15.59 -10.81 1.75
CA LEU A 333 -15.41 -9.91 0.62
C LEU A 333 -14.22 -10.31 -0.27
N ALA A 334 -13.15 -10.85 0.31
CA ALA A 334 -11.97 -11.30 -0.42
C ALA A 334 -12.22 -12.50 -1.35
N TYR A 335 -13.37 -13.15 -1.25
CA TYR A 335 -13.78 -14.24 -2.14
C TYR A 335 -15.07 -13.94 -2.92
N LEU A 336 -15.51 -12.68 -2.96
CA LEU A 336 -16.56 -12.27 -3.87
C LEU A 336 -16.09 -12.35 -5.33
N PRO A 337 -17.01 -12.57 -6.30
CA PRO A 337 -16.68 -12.59 -7.71
C PRO A 337 -16.49 -11.16 -8.27
N VAL A 338 -15.47 -10.48 -7.75
CA VAL A 338 -15.03 -9.14 -8.18
C VAL A 338 -13.54 -9.15 -8.44
N GLU A 339 -13.03 -8.23 -9.28
CA GLU A 339 -11.64 -8.20 -9.71
C GLU A 339 -10.64 -7.79 -8.62
N ILE A 340 -11.11 -7.18 -7.53
CA ILE A 340 -10.30 -6.53 -6.49
C ILE A 340 -10.30 -7.28 -5.14
N GLN A 341 -10.46 -8.60 -5.18
CA GLN A 341 -10.74 -9.49 -4.04
C GLN A 341 -9.83 -9.27 -2.82
N ARG A 342 -8.51 -9.47 -2.97
CA ARG A 342 -7.55 -9.44 -1.86
C ARG A 342 -7.42 -8.08 -1.18
N ARG A 343 -7.77 -6.99 -1.87
CA ARG A 343 -7.69 -5.63 -1.31
C ARG A 343 -8.68 -5.38 -0.17
N PHE A 344 -9.71 -6.23 0.00
CA PHE A 344 -10.59 -6.19 1.17
C PHE A 344 -9.91 -6.66 2.47
N LEU A 345 -8.72 -7.27 2.39
CA LEU A 345 -7.98 -7.71 3.57
C LEU A 345 -7.00 -6.64 4.09
N GLN A 346 -7.01 -5.44 3.53
CA GLN A 346 -6.12 -4.37 3.99
C GLN A 346 -6.17 -4.19 5.51
N ASN A 347 -4.98 -4.19 6.13
CA ASN A 347 -4.81 -4.09 7.59
C ASN A 347 -5.47 -5.21 8.42
N ILE A 348 -5.75 -6.39 7.83
CA ILE A 348 -6.39 -7.52 8.53
C ILE A 348 -5.57 -8.00 9.73
N THR A 349 -4.27 -7.72 9.77
CA THR A 349 -3.42 -8.01 10.93
C THR A 349 -3.86 -7.24 12.18
N ILE A 350 -4.53 -6.09 12.07
CA ILE A 350 -5.06 -5.34 13.24
C ILE A 350 -6.11 -6.16 14.00
N PRO A 351 -7.25 -6.55 13.39
CA PRO A 351 -8.26 -7.34 14.10
C PRO A 351 -7.75 -8.72 14.50
N LEU A 352 -6.92 -9.39 13.69
CA LEU A 352 -6.30 -10.66 14.08
C LEU A 352 -5.44 -10.51 15.33
N THR A 353 -4.65 -9.45 15.43
CA THR A 353 -3.84 -9.15 16.61
C THR A 353 -4.70 -8.82 17.83
N ILE A 354 -5.76 -8.03 17.68
CA ILE A 354 -6.68 -7.71 18.79
C ILE A 354 -7.25 -9.01 19.38
N LEU A 355 -7.69 -9.92 18.52
CA LEU A 355 -8.21 -11.22 18.94
C LEU A 355 -7.12 -12.10 19.54
N ALA A 356 -5.97 -12.23 18.87
CA ALA A 356 -4.88 -13.09 19.33
C ALA A 356 -4.31 -12.64 20.68
N ALA A 357 -4.02 -11.35 20.84
CA ALA A 357 -3.51 -10.82 22.10
C ALA A 357 -4.54 -10.96 23.24
N SER A 358 -5.85 -10.85 22.93
CA SER A 358 -6.91 -11.08 23.91
C SER A 358 -7.00 -12.55 24.34
N GLY A 359 -6.90 -13.47 23.37
CA GLY A 359 -6.85 -14.90 23.65
C GLY A 359 -5.64 -15.29 24.49
N MET A 360 -4.45 -14.82 24.09
CA MET A 360 -3.21 -15.02 24.84
C MET A 360 -3.32 -14.47 26.27
N ARG A 361 -3.81 -13.23 26.40
CA ARG A 361 -4.00 -12.60 27.71
C ARG A 361 -4.84 -13.48 28.62
N LYS A 362 -5.99 -13.93 28.15
CA LYS A 362 -6.90 -14.75 28.94
C LYS A 362 -6.30 -16.09 29.32
N PHE A 363 -5.60 -16.73 28.35
CA PHE A 363 -4.90 -17.98 28.57
C PHE A 363 -3.87 -17.85 29.71
N PHE A 364 -2.99 -16.86 29.62
CA PHE A 364 -1.94 -16.68 30.62
C PHE A 364 -2.48 -16.22 31.97
N GLU A 365 -3.51 -15.34 32.03
CA GLU A 365 -4.15 -14.93 33.27
C GLU A 365 -4.83 -16.12 33.98
N THR A 366 -5.40 -17.05 33.24
CA THR A 366 -6.05 -18.25 33.80
C THR A 366 -5.02 -19.26 34.32
N GLU A 367 -3.92 -19.48 33.60
CA GLU A 367 -2.88 -20.44 33.95
C GLU A 367 -1.91 -19.90 35.00
N SER A 368 -1.70 -18.58 35.10
CA SER A 368 -0.76 -17.98 36.08
C SER A 368 -1.13 -18.25 37.54
N GLY A 369 -2.40 -18.59 37.81
CA GLY A 369 -2.82 -19.03 39.14
C GLY A 369 -2.42 -20.47 39.55
N ARG A 370 -1.82 -21.25 38.63
CA ARG A 370 -1.57 -22.67 38.81
C ARG A 370 -0.16 -23.03 39.27
N SER A 371 0.89 -22.30 38.89
CA SER A 371 2.25 -22.55 39.40
C SER A 371 3.19 -21.33 39.35
N PRO A 372 4.12 -21.18 40.29
CA PRO A 372 5.16 -20.14 40.28
C PRO A 372 6.08 -20.23 39.04
N LEU A 373 6.33 -21.45 38.55
CA LEU A 373 7.17 -21.71 37.37
C LEU A 373 6.53 -21.12 36.10
N TRP A 374 5.22 -21.24 35.93
CA TRP A 374 4.48 -20.72 34.80
C TRP A 374 4.54 -19.18 34.73
N MET A 375 4.36 -18.50 35.88
CA MET A 375 4.50 -17.06 35.98
C MET A 375 5.90 -16.57 35.56
N ARG A 376 6.94 -17.33 35.88
CA ARG A 376 8.34 -17.01 35.54
C ARG A 376 8.58 -17.03 34.03
N TRP A 377 7.97 -17.98 33.31
CA TRP A 377 8.21 -18.17 31.87
C TRP A 377 7.21 -17.41 30.97
N GLN A 378 6.12 -16.92 31.50
CA GLN A 378 5.07 -16.22 30.74
C GLN A 378 5.64 -15.11 29.85
N GLY A 379 6.46 -14.21 30.40
CA GLY A 379 7.05 -13.11 29.66
C GLY A 379 7.95 -13.58 28.50
N SER A 380 8.75 -14.62 28.77
CA SER A 380 9.65 -15.21 27.76
C SER A 380 8.88 -15.91 26.64
N LEU A 381 7.80 -16.63 26.96
CA LEU A 381 6.95 -17.29 25.95
C LEU A 381 6.24 -16.28 25.05
N ILE A 382 5.74 -15.18 25.64
CA ILE A 382 5.11 -14.10 24.87
C ILE A 382 6.16 -13.38 24.01
N ALA A 383 7.35 -13.11 24.54
CA ALA A 383 8.44 -12.51 23.77
C ALA A 383 8.89 -13.42 22.61
N LEU A 384 8.98 -14.73 22.85
CA LEU A 384 9.26 -15.71 21.81
C LEU A 384 8.16 -15.72 20.73
N PHE A 385 6.89 -15.67 21.11
CA PHE A 385 5.78 -15.60 20.17
C PHE A 385 5.85 -14.33 19.31
N VAL A 386 6.09 -13.15 19.92
CA VAL A 386 6.29 -11.89 19.19
C VAL A 386 7.47 -12.00 18.23
N PHE A 387 8.59 -12.56 18.68
CA PHE A 387 9.77 -12.74 17.84
C PHE A 387 9.51 -13.66 16.66
N LEU A 388 8.92 -14.83 16.87
CA LEU A 388 8.63 -15.79 15.79
C LEU A 388 7.65 -15.23 14.76
N THR A 389 6.62 -14.50 15.20
CA THR A 389 5.68 -13.84 14.29
C THR A 389 6.27 -12.65 13.54
N SER A 390 7.43 -12.11 13.97
CA SER A 390 8.12 -10.99 13.30
C SER A 390 9.19 -11.45 12.31
N LEU A 391 9.48 -12.76 12.23
CA LEU A 391 10.62 -13.26 11.44
C LEU A 391 10.49 -12.99 9.95
N SER A 392 9.30 -13.16 9.34
CA SER A 392 9.13 -12.83 7.92
C SER A 392 9.28 -11.31 7.66
N SER A 393 8.85 -10.44 8.58
CA SER A 393 9.09 -8.99 8.46
C SER A 393 10.58 -8.63 8.54
N ILE A 394 11.33 -9.28 9.44
CA ILE A 394 12.78 -9.13 9.54
C ILE A 394 13.46 -9.66 8.27
N GLN A 395 13.07 -10.83 7.81
CA GLN A 395 13.60 -11.45 6.60
C GLN A 395 13.28 -10.64 5.35
N LEU A 396 12.08 -10.05 5.27
CA LEU A 396 11.71 -9.14 4.18
C LEU A 396 12.68 -7.96 4.12
N SER A 397 12.93 -7.28 5.25
CA SER A 397 13.84 -6.13 5.28
C SER A 397 15.28 -6.53 4.93
N LEU A 398 15.82 -7.56 5.56
CA LEU A 398 17.20 -8.00 5.34
C LEU A 398 17.37 -8.64 3.94
N GLY A 399 16.44 -9.49 3.53
CA GLY A 399 16.48 -10.17 2.22
C GLY A 399 16.40 -9.18 1.07
N ARG A 400 15.50 -8.18 1.14
CA ARG A 400 15.43 -7.11 0.14
C ARG A 400 16.70 -6.26 0.12
N SER A 401 17.28 -5.97 1.30
CA SER A 401 18.55 -5.24 1.38
C SER A 401 19.72 -5.97 0.70
N LEU A 402 19.76 -7.29 0.82
CA LEU A 402 20.77 -8.12 0.15
C LEU A 402 20.48 -8.23 -1.36
N TYR A 403 19.23 -8.43 -1.74
CA TYR A 403 18.81 -8.54 -3.15
C TYR A 403 19.16 -7.29 -3.95
N LEU A 404 18.95 -6.11 -3.38
CA LEU A 404 19.29 -4.84 -4.03
C LEU A 404 20.78 -4.68 -4.35
N GLN A 405 21.66 -5.37 -3.63
CA GLN A 405 23.10 -5.35 -3.93
C GLN A 405 23.47 -6.12 -5.20
N THR A 406 22.56 -6.91 -5.75
CA THR A 406 22.75 -7.60 -7.04
C THR A 406 22.33 -6.75 -8.24
N ASN A 407 21.87 -5.51 -8.00
CA ASN A 407 21.38 -4.56 -9.00
C ASN A 407 20.34 -5.17 -9.96
N PRO A 408 19.22 -5.72 -9.45
CA PRO A 408 18.23 -6.36 -10.31
C PRO A 408 17.57 -5.35 -11.26
N ASP A 409 17.40 -5.73 -12.52
CA ASP A 409 16.94 -4.87 -13.62
C ASP A 409 15.59 -4.20 -13.32
N GLU A 410 14.68 -4.89 -12.63
CA GLU A 410 13.38 -4.32 -12.28
C GLU A 410 13.47 -3.15 -11.27
N LEU A 411 14.59 -3.00 -10.55
CA LEU A 411 14.79 -1.98 -9.52
C LEU A 411 15.86 -0.94 -9.87
N TYR A 412 16.59 -1.15 -10.97
CA TYR A 412 17.59 -0.22 -11.48
C TYR A 412 17.33 0.13 -12.95
N TYR A 413 17.88 1.23 -13.39
CA TYR A 413 17.82 1.67 -14.79
C TYR A 413 19.15 2.32 -15.20
N PRO A 414 19.48 2.35 -16.51
CA PRO A 414 20.72 2.97 -17.00
C PRO A 414 20.79 4.46 -16.66
N ALA A 415 21.92 4.89 -16.12
CA ALA A 415 22.14 6.30 -15.69
C ALA A 415 22.00 7.32 -16.84
N SER A 416 22.24 6.90 -18.08
CA SER A 416 22.04 7.72 -19.27
C SER A 416 20.60 8.19 -19.48
N VAL A 417 19.60 7.47 -18.94
CA VAL A 417 18.18 7.90 -18.97
C VAL A 417 17.97 9.20 -18.21
N ASP A 418 18.78 9.51 -17.17
CA ASP A 418 18.74 10.80 -16.46
C ASP A 418 19.05 11.98 -17.39
N GLN A 419 19.90 11.77 -18.41
CA GLN A 419 20.21 12.79 -19.42
C GLN A 419 18.99 13.06 -20.30
N ALA A 420 18.23 12.01 -20.71
CA ALA A 420 16.98 12.20 -21.43
C ALA A 420 15.93 12.95 -20.57
N VAL A 421 15.81 12.59 -19.29
CA VAL A 421 14.92 13.29 -18.34
C VAL A 421 15.28 14.76 -18.23
N ALA A 422 16.58 15.10 -18.09
CA ALA A 422 17.05 16.48 -17.99
C ALA A 422 16.71 17.27 -19.26
N TRP A 423 17.02 16.71 -20.44
CA TRP A 423 16.73 17.34 -21.71
C TRP A 423 15.23 17.55 -21.96
N LEU A 424 14.41 16.51 -21.67
CA LEU A 424 12.95 16.59 -21.84
C LEU A 424 12.30 17.60 -20.88
N ARG A 425 12.82 17.80 -19.67
CA ARG A 425 12.32 18.84 -18.75
C ARG A 425 12.44 20.25 -19.31
N GLU A 426 13.44 20.50 -20.16
CA GLU A 426 13.69 21.81 -20.76
C GLU A 426 12.96 22.01 -22.09
N HIS A 427 12.74 20.94 -22.85
CA HIS A 427 12.29 21.04 -24.26
C HIS A 427 10.87 20.48 -24.49
N ALA A 428 10.41 19.53 -23.68
CA ALA A 428 9.08 18.95 -23.86
C ALA A 428 7.99 19.76 -23.14
N GLN A 429 6.79 19.75 -23.71
CA GLN A 429 5.60 20.30 -23.07
C GLN A 429 4.94 19.25 -22.18
N TYR A 430 4.38 19.69 -21.07
CA TYR A 430 3.59 18.82 -20.21
C TYR A 430 2.47 18.14 -21.01
N ASN A 431 2.30 16.83 -20.84
CA ASN A 431 1.41 15.95 -21.61
C ASN A 431 1.86 15.59 -23.04
N ASP A 432 3.05 15.97 -23.50
CA ASP A 432 3.63 15.35 -24.70
C ASP A 432 3.76 13.84 -24.53
N PHE A 433 3.67 13.12 -25.63
CA PHE A 433 3.76 11.66 -25.65
C PHE A 433 5.16 11.19 -26.03
N VAL A 434 5.65 10.21 -25.28
CA VAL A 434 6.95 9.56 -25.47
C VAL A 434 6.76 8.12 -25.94
N LEU A 435 7.56 7.69 -26.89
CA LEU A 435 7.75 6.30 -27.32
C LEU A 435 9.14 5.83 -26.90
N ALA A 436 9.20 4.83 -26.05
CA ALA A 436 10.40 4.17 -25.58
C ALA A 436 10.05 2.76 -25.10
N SER A 437 11.05 2.00 -24.64
CA SER A 437 10.82 0.76 -23.87
C SER A 437 9.96 1.03 -22.64
N GLU A 438 9.43 -0.02 -22.06
CA GLU A 438 8.61 0.09 -20.83
C GLU A 438 9.39 0.78 -19.71
N GLU A 439 10.59 0.32 -19.45
CA GLU A 439 11.44 0.78 -18.34
C GLU A 439 11.86 2.24 -18.52
N THR A 440 12.30 2.63 -19.72
CA THR A 440 12.64 4.02 -20.06
C THR A 440 11.43 4.93 -19.92
N SER A 441 10.28 4.51 -20.44
CA SER A 441 9.01 5.24 -20.37
C SER A 441 8.57 5.48 -18.93
N GLN A 442 8.71 4.49 -18.07
CA GLN A 442 8.39 4.60 -16.64
C GLN A 442 9.21 5.68 -15.96
N VAL A 443 10.54 5.68 -16.18
CA VAL A 443 11.44 6.69 -15.60
C VAL A 443 11.10 8.09 -16.12
N ILE A 444 10.86 8.25 -17.42
CA ILE A 444 10.50 9.55 -18.00
C ILE A 444 9.19 10.05 -17.40
N ALA A 445 8.13 9.25 -17.38
CA ALA A 445 6.83 9.67 -16.84
C ALA A 445 6.89 10.06 -15.36
N GLN A 446 7.58 9.29 -14.52
CA GLN A 446 7.71 9.60 -13.09
C GLN A 446 8.50 10.87 -12.81
N GLU A 447 9.46 11.21 -13.66
CA GLU A 447 10.36 12.35 -13.42
C GLU A 447 9.89 13.66 -14.11
N THR A 448 9.16 13.55 -15.22
CA THR A 448 8.76 14.70 -16.04
C THR A 448 7.26 14.96 -16.04
N GLY A 449 6.44 13.92 -15.83
CA GLY A 449 5.00 13.97 -16.00
C GLY A 449 4.55 13.87 -17.47
N LEU A 450 5.44 13.56 -18.41
CA LEU A 450 5.08 13.25 -19.78
C LEU A 450 4.23 11.97 -19.84
N ARG A 451 3.48 11.82 -20.93
CA ARG A 451 2.69 10.62 -21.17
C ARG A 451 3.47 9.64 -22.04
N ALA A 452 3.32 8.36 -21.79
CA ALA A 452 4.03 7.33 -22.55
C ALA A 452 3.06 6.44 -23.33
N TYR A 453 3.51 5.92 -24.46
CA TYR A 453 2.79 4.95 -25.25
C TYR A 453 2.66 3.61 -24.53
N LEU A 454 3.74 3.20 -23.84
CA LEU A 454 3.89 1.97 -23.07
C LEU A 454 4.54 2.31 -21.73
N GLY A 455 4.16 1.62 -20.65
CA GLY A 455 4.83 1.80 -19.36
C GLY A 455 4.29 0.84 -18.31
N HIS A 456 3.27 1.20 -17.55
CA HIS A 456 2.73 0.34 -16.49
C HIS A 456 1.73 -0.68 -17.06
N GLU A 457 1.91 -1.97 -16.72
CA GLU A 457 1.08 -3.07 -17.21
C GLU A 457 -0.43 -2.81 -17.08
N MET A 458 -0.88 -2.32 -15.91
CA MET A 458 -2.32 -2.08 -15.68
C MET A 458 -2.84 -0.75 -16.26
N GLU A 459 -1.98 0.26 -16.44
CA GLU A 459 -2.39 1.57 -16.99
C GLU A 459 -2.17 1.70 -18.48
N THR A 460 -1.43 0.79 -19.10
CA THR A 460 -1.30 0.69 -20.55
C THR A 460 -2.44 -0.16 -21.09
N LEU A 461 -3.34 0.43 -21.86
CA LEU A 461 -4.40 -0.35 -22.51
C LEU A 461 -3.80 -1.23 -23.58
N ASP A 462 -4.27 -2.48 -23.69
CA ASP A 462 -3.76 -3.47 -24.64
C ASP A 462 -2.23 -3.68 -24.50
N TYR A 463 -1.80 -3.82 -23.24
CA TYR A 463 -0.40 -3.84 -22.85
C TYR A 463 0.47 -4.80 -23.67
N GLU A 464 0.08 -6.08 -23.78
CA GLU A 464 0.87 -7.10 -24.49
C GLU A 464 1.10 -6.73 -25.97
N ASN A 465 0.06 -6.21 -26.64
CA ASN A 465 0.16 -5.79 -28.03
C ASN A 465 1.04 -4.53 -28.18
N LYS A 466 0.89 -3.54 -27.28
CA LYS A 466 1.76 -2.35 -27.29
C LYS A 466 3.22 -2.68 -27.01
N GLN A 467 3.49 -3.59 -26.10
CA GLN A 467 4.85 -4.07 -25.83
C GLN A 467 5.47 -4.70 -27.08
N LYS A 468 4.71 -5.53 -27.80
CA LYS A 468 5.13 -6.09 -29.08
C LYS A 468 5.37 -5.01 -30.13
N GLN A 469 4.46 -4.06 -30.27
CA GLN A 469 4.57 -2.95 -31.24
C GLN A 469 5.79 -2.07 -30.98
N VAL A 470 6.12 -1.77 -29.71
CA VAL A 470 7.34 -1.03 -29.36
C VAL A 470 8.59 -1.79 -29.77
N ARG A 471 8.64 -3.09 -29.52
CA ARG A 471 9.74 -3.94 -29.98
C ARG A 471 9.87 -3.94 -31.50
N GLU A 472 8.78 -4.18 -32.22
CA GLU A 472 8.72 -4.18 -33.70
C GLU A 472 9.12 -2.81 -34.30
N PHE A 473 8.81 -1.70 -33.62
CA PHE A 473 9.26 -0.37 -34.02
C PHE A 473 10.78 -0.24 -33.99
N PHE A 474 11.43 -0.60 -32.87
CA PHE A 474 12.89 -0.52 -32.77
C PHE A 474 13.60 -1.58 -33.63
N GLU A 475 12.98 -2.71 -33.91
CA GLU A 475 13.46 -3.69 -34.90
C GLU A 475 13.32 -3.21 -36.35
N GLY A 476 12.58 -2.10 -36.59
CA GLY A 476 12.40 -1.50 -37.91
C GLY A 476 11.24 -2.08 -38.73
N THR A 477 10.44 -2.98 -38.17
CA THR A 477 9.30 -3.63 -38.88
C THR A 477 8.00 -2.84 -38.77
N MET A 478 7.88 -1.87 -37.85
CA MET A 478 6.70 -1.03 -37.62
C MET A 478 7.02 0.49 -37.54
N PRO A 479 7.64 1.08 -38.58
CA PRO A 479 8.08 2.48 -38.54
C PRO A 479 6.95 3.49 -38.36
N GLN A 480 5.71 3.16 -38.77
CA GLN A 480 4.51 4.01 -38.64
C GLN A 480 4.05 4.23 -37.21
N LEU A 481 4.57 3.50 -36.22
CA LEU A 481 4.23 3.71 -34.81
C LEU A 481 4.65 5.09 -34.33
N ALA A 482 5.78 5.62 -34.82
CA ALA A 482 6.23 6.98 -34.56
C ALA A 482 5.41 8.00 -35.38
N SER A 483 4.19 8.26 -34.91
CA SER A 483 3.23 9.19 -35.51
C SER A 483 2.40 9.87 -34.43
N PRO A 484 1.73 11.00 -34.71
CA PRO A 484 0.85 11.63 -33.73
C PRO A 484 -0.12 10.64 -33.07
N PRO A 485 -0.34 10.73 -31.75
CA PRO A 485 0.10 11.83 -30.86
C PRO A 485 1.53 11.72 -30.29
N ILE A 486 2.36 10.75 -30.70
CA ILE A 486 3.74 10.61 -30.22
C ILE A 486 4.56 11.80 -30.75
N ARG A 487 5.26 12.48 -29.84
CA ARG A 487 6.12 13.60 -30.18
C ARG A 487 7.61 13.26 -30.02
N TRP A 488 7.95 12.47 -29.01
CA TRP A 488 9.33 12.15 -28.68
C TRP A 488 9.57 10.65 -28.76
N VAL A 489 10.68 10.26 -29.36
CA VAL A 489 11.16 8.88 -29.40
C VAL A 489 12.52 8.83 -28.70
N ILE A 490 12.68 7.93 -27.74
CA ILE A 490 13.93 7.76 -27.00
C ILE A 490 14.55 6.44 -27.45
N TYR A 491 15.83 6.50 -27.78
CA TYR A 491 16.61 5.33 -28.12
C TYR A 491 17.88 5.31 -27.26
N GLY A 492 17.83 4.52 -26.20
CA GLY A 492 18.87 4.40 -25.17
C GLY A 492 19.39 2.98 -25.03
N PRO A 493 20.08 2.65 -23.92
CA PRO A 493 20.65 1.33 -23.71
C PRO A 493 19.63 0.19 -23.78
N ILE A 494 18.43 0.36 -23.21
CA ILE A 494 17.39 -0.67 -23.20
C ILE A 494 16.82 -0.89 -24.62
N GLU A 495 16.57 0.18 -25.36
CA GLU A 495 16.08 0.10 -26.74
C GLU A 495 17.14 -0.52 -27.70
N ARG A 496 18.44 -0.34 -27.38
CA ARG A 496 19.54 -0.99 -28.12
C ARG A 496 19.57 -2.50 -27.94
N GLU A 497 19.01 -3.04 -26.85
CA GLU A 497 18.84 -4.49 -26.68
C GLU A 497 17.87 -5.08 -27.70
N PHE A 498 16.85 -4.32 -28.14
CA PHE A 498 15.95 -4.76 -29.21
C PHE A 498 16.66 -4.73 -30.56
N ASN A 499 17.42 -3.69 -30.86
CA ASN A 499 18.19 -3.55 -32.09
C ASN A 499 19.34 -2.55 -31.93
N PRO A 500 20.59 -2.98 -31.82
CA PRO A 500 21.75 -2.08 -31.68
C PRO A 500 22.01 -1.21 -32.92
N ASN A 501 21.42 -1.57 -34.08
CA ASN A 501 21.58 -0.89 -35.35
C ASN A 501 20.26 -0.23 -35.81
N PHE A 502 19.50 0.36 -34.87
CA PHE A 502 18.24 1.03 -35.18
C PHE A 502 18.44 2.13 -36.23
N ILE A 503 17.67 2.03 -37.32
CA ILE A 503 17.60 3.04 -38.37
C ILE A 503 16.33 3.84 -38.18
N PRO A 504 16.43 5.12 -37.77
CA PRO A 504 15.24 5.93 -37.52
C PRO A 504 14.43 6.14 -38.81
N PRO A 505 13.09 6.04 -38.76
CA PRO A 505 12.20 6.40 -39.87
C PRO A 505 12.40 7.85 -40.33
N GLN A 506 12.07 8.16 -41.60
CA GLN A 506 12.31 9.48 -42.21
C GLN A 506 11.59 10.65 -41.52
N ASN A 507 10.49 10.37 -40.83
CA ASN A 507 9.74 11.37 -40.05
C ASN A 507 10.34 11.64 -38.66
N LEU A 508 11.46 11.03 -38.30
CA LEU A 508 12.17 11.29 -37.06
C LEU A 508 13.34 12.24 -37.31
N GLN A 509 13.38 13.32 -36.57
CA GLN A 509 14.51 14.26 -36.53
C GLN A 509 15.31 14.07 -35.24
N LEU A 510 16.60 13.76 -35.37
CA LEU A 510 17.50 13.73 -34.21
C LEU A 510 17.63 15.14 -33.62
N VAL A 511 17.32 15.28 -32.32
CA VAL A 511 17.35 16.57 -31.61
C VAL A 511 18.33 16.58 -30.43
N TYR A 512 18.72 15.40 -29.93
CA TYR A 512 19.70 15.24 -28.87
C TYR A 512 20.45 13.92 -29.02
N GLU A 513 21.74 13.92 -28.79
CA GLU A 513 22.61 12.74 -28.90
C GLU A 513 23.72 12.76 -27.86
N THR A 514 23.96 11.60 -27.26
CA THR A 514 25.15 11.27 -26.45
C THR A 514 25.72 9.92 -26.91
N GLN A 515 26.77 9.42 -26.28
CA GLN A 515 27.31 8.09 -26.62
C GLN A 515 26.29 6.96 -26.44
N GLU A 516 25.40 7.09 -25.46
CA GLU A 516 24.49 6.02 -25.06
C GLU A 516 23.04 6.25 -25.42
N LEU A 517 22.64 7.51 -25.71
CA LEU A 517 21.25 7.88 -25.83
C LEU A 517 21.00 8.88 -26.95
N GLN A 518 19.93 8.69 -27.69
CA GLN A 518 19.43 9.60 -28.73
C GLN A 518 17.96 9.93 -28.47
N ILE A 519 17.60 11.19 -28.73
CA ILE A 519 16.21 11.66 -28.67
C ILE A 519 15.84 12.18 -30.07
N TYR A 520 14.69 11.71 -30.54
CA TYR A 520 14.15 12.14 -31.82
C TYR A 520 12.80 12.86 -31.59
N GLU A 521 12.56 13.90 -32.40
CA GLU A 521 11.25 14.54 -32.52
C GLU A 521 10.52 13.97 -33.75
N VAL A 522 9.25 13.64 -33.58
CA VAL A 522 8.35 13.22 -34.68
C VAL A 522 7.88 14.45 -35.42
N LYS A 523 8.10 14.51 -36.75
CA LYS A 523 7.70 15.60 -37.66
C LYS A 523 6.26 15.48 -38.09
#